data_f23ad520182f08313fc5be05df79c6fe
#
_entry.id   f23ad520182f08313fc5be05df79c6fe
#
_cell.length_a   1.000
_cell.length_b   1.000
_cell.length_c   1.000
_cell.angle_alpha   90.00
_cell.angle_beta   90.00
_cell.angle_gamma   90.00
#
_symmetry.space_group_name_H-M   'P 1'
#
loop_
_entity.id
_entity.type
_entity.pdbx_description
1 polymer ?
#
loop_
_entity_poly.entity_id
_entity_poly.type
_entity_poly.pdbx_seq_one_letter_code
_entity_poly.pdbx_strand_id
1 'polypeptide(L)'
;MEALNMKFTLKVDGYSLIEMLFMLFIVGVLCSTVALSFKGLQNRVHIQAASEALLSDVLSARAEALRLERRVTLCAAALDSSLQPALPTACASSGSSVAWHQGWLVFEDANSNGLWDEGEPLLQQRSR
;
A
#
# COMPACT_ATOMS: atom_id res chain seq x y z
N MET A 1 -20.86 54.66 -41.70
CA MET A 1 -20.46 53.42 -41.07
C MET A 1 -20.36 53.66 -39.57
N GLU A 2 -21.47 53.42 -38.82
CA GLU A 2 -21.50 53.59 -37.38
C GLU A 2 -21.10 52.27 -36.76
N ALA A 3 -19.97 52.24 -36.02
CA ALA A 3 -19.53 51.11 -35.25
C ALA A 3 -20.37 50.99 -33.98
N LEU A 4 -21.22 49.97 -33.92
CA LEU A 4 -21.96 49.61 -32.72
C LEU A 4 -20.97 49.16 -31.61
N ASN A 5 -20.70 50.08 -30.69
CA ASN A 5 -19.90 49.78 -29.49
C ASN A 5 -20.79 49.14 -28.42
N MET A 6 -20.93 47.83 -28.48
CA MET A 6 -21.68 47.05 -27.50
C MET A 6 -20.82 46.86 -26.25
N LYS A 7 -20.95 47.75 -25.24
CA LYS A 7 -20.35 47.59 -23.93
C LYS A 7 -21.09 46.47 -23.17
N PHE A 8 -20.48 45.29 -23.14
CA PHE A 8 -20.92 44.19 -22.27
C PHE A 8 -20.47 44.52 -20.83
N THR A 9 -21.36 45.09 -20.05
CA THR A 9 -21.13 45.25 -18.60
C THR A 9 -21.50 43.92 -17.92
N LEU A 10 -20.51 43.10 -17.58
CA LEU A 10 -20.71 41.96 -16.71
C LEU A 10 -21.04 42.47 -15.30
N LYS A 11 -22.29 42.34 -14.93
CA LYS A 11 -22.74 42.62 -13.58
C LYS A 11 -22.22 41.50 -12.69
N VAL A 12 -21.22 41.77 -11.85
CA VAL A 12 -20.71 40.85 -10.85
C VAL A 12 -21.59 41.04 -9.61
N ASP A 13 -22.59 40.17 -9.48
CA ASP A 13 -23.40 40.10 -8.28
C ASP A 13 -22.57 39.38 -7.18
N GLY A 14 -22.35 40.02 -6.04
CA GLY A 14 -21.67 39.45 -4.87
C GLY A 14 -22.54 38.41 -4.19
N TYR A 15 -21.94 37.28 -3.77
CA TYR A 15 -22.64 36.27 -3.00
C TYR A 15 -23.06 36.80 -1.63
N SER A 16 -24.29 36.44 -1.20
CA SER A 16 -24.76 36.74 0.12
C SER A 16 -24.06 35.82 1.15
N LEU A 17 -23.81 36.33 2.35
CA LEU A 17 -23.21 35.57 3.44
C LEU A 17 -24.04 34.31 3.77
N ILE A 18 -25.37 34.39 3.69
CA ILE A 18 -26.28 33.26 3.91
C ILE A 18 -26.12 32.17 2.81
N GLU A 19 -25.89 32.58 1.56
CA GLU A 19 -25.70 31.66 0.45
C GLU A 19 -24.40 30.86 0.60
N MET A 20 -23.31 31.53 1.01
CA MET A 20 -22.04 30.86 1.33
C MET A 20 -22.20 29.86 2.49
N LEU A 21 -22.95 30.21 3.51
CA LEU A 21 -23.22 29.32 4.65
C LEU A 21 -24.01 28.08 4.20
N PHE A 22 -25.01 28.25 3.34
CA PHE A 22 -25.82 27.17 2.80
C PHE A 22 -25.00 26.22 1.90
N MET A 23 -24.12 26.79 1.06
CA MET A 23 -23.18 26.01 0.22
C MET A 23 -22.24 25.17 1.08
N LEU A 24 -21.65 25.74 2.14
CA LEU A 24 -20.77 25.01 3.06
C LEU A 24 -21.51 23.89 3.80
N PHE A 25 -22.78 24.12 4.17
CA PHE A 25 -23.60 23.07 4.79
C PHE A 25 -23.82 21.89 3.85
N ILE A 26 -24.21 22.15 2.59
CA ILE A 26 -24.41 21.09 1.57
C ILE A 26 -23.11 20.31 1.34
N VAL A 27 -21.98 21.00 1.17
CA VAL A 27 -20.66 20.36 0.98
C VAL A 27 -20.31 19.50 2.19
N GLY A 28 -20.55 19.98 3.41
CA GLY A 28 -20.31 19.22 4.64
C GLY A 28 -21.11 17.90 4.70
N VAL A 29 -22.40 17.95 4.34
CA VAL A 29 -23.25 16.74 4.28
C VAL A 29 -22.75 15.77 3.20
N LEU A 30 -22.39 16.24 2.01
CA LEU A 30 -21.86 15.39 0.94
C LEU A 30 -20.53 14.73 1.32
N CYS A 31 -19.60 15.48 1.93
CA CYS A 31 -18.32 14.95 2.38
C CYS A 31 -18.48 13.87 3.46
N SER A 32 -19.47 13.99 4.34
CA SER A 32 -19.68 13.00 5.41
C SER A 32 -20.10 11.62 4.89
N THR A 33 -20.87 11.56 3.82
CA THR A 33 -21.31 10.28 3.21
C THR A 33 -20.18 9.56 2.47
N VAL A 34 -19.26 10.30 1.85
CA VAL A 34 -18.12 9.74 1.11
C VAL A 34 -17.09 9.10 2.05
N ALA A 35 -16.85 9.69 3.20
CA ALA A 35 -15.84 9.21 4.16
C ALA A 35 -16.08 7.77 4.65
N LEU A 36 -17.34 7.34 4.77
CA LEU A 36 -17.70 5.99 5.23
C LEU A 36 -17.41 4.92 4.16
N SER A 37 -17.53 5.23 2.89
CA SER A 37 -17.30 4.29 1.78
C SER A 37 -15.81 4.08 1.48
N PHE A 38 -14.95 5.00 1.88
CA PHE A 38 -13.52 4.97 1.53
C PHE A 38 -12.73 3.85 2.23
N LYS A 39 -13.11 3.49 3.47
CA LYS A 39 -12.42 2.44 4.25
C LYS A 39 -12.47 1.06 3.57
N GLY A 40 -13.59 0.70 3.00
CA GLY A 40 -13.73 -0.58 2.29
C GLY A 40 -12.89 -0.66 1.01
N LEU A 41 -12.77 0.46 0.29
CA LEU A 41 -11.96 0.54 -0.91
C LEU A 41 -10.46 0.46 -0.58
N GLN A 42 -10.01 1.18 0.44
CA GLN A 42 -8.62 1.13 0.88
C GLN A 42 -8.18 -0.29 1.24
N ASN A 43 -8.98 -1.04 1.99
CA ASN A 43 -8.64 -2.41 2.35
C ASN A 43 -8.50 -3.32 1.12
N ARG A 44 -9.36 -3.18 0.12
CA ARG A 44 -9.27 -3.94 -1.13
C ARG A 44 -8.00 -3.62 -1.89
N VAL A 45 -7.67 -2.33 -2.03
CA VAL A 45 -6.45 -1.88 -2.72
C VAL A 45 -5.20 -2.39 -1.99
N HIS A 46 -5.17 -2.37 -0.66
CA HIS A 46 -4.05 -2.89 0.11
C HIS A 46 -3.87 -4.41 -0.06
N ILE A 47 -4.94 -5.19 -0.03
CA ILE A 47 -4.87 -6.64 -0.23
C ILE A 47 -4.39 -6.95 -1.66
N GLN A 48 -4.92 -6.25 -2.66
CA GLN A 48 -4.51 -6.44 -4.04
C GLN A 48 -3.03 -6.08 -4.23
N ALA A 49 -2.58 -4.94 -3.74
CA ALA A 49 -1.18 -4.53 -3.81
C ALA A 49 -0.25 -5.52 -3.10
N ALA A 50 -0.65 -6.06 -1.95
CA ALA A 50 0.13 -7.08 -1.24
C ALA A 50 0.22 -8.40 -2.02
N SER A 51 -0.88 -8.82 -2.66
CA SER A 51 -0.88 -10.05 -3.47
C SER A 51 -0.04 -9.92 -4.74
N GLU A 52 -0.11 -8.78 -5.41
CA GLU A 52 0.72 -8.48 -6.58
C GLU A 52 2.22 -8.41 -6.22
N ALA A 53 2.54 -7.79 -5.08
CA ALA A 53 3.90 -7.74 -4.57
C ALA A 53 4.45 -9.13 -4.25
N LEU A 54 3.66 -9.98 -3.58
CA LEU A 54 4.04 -11.35 -3.28
C LEU A 54 4.29 -12.17 -4.56
N LEU A 55 3.39 -12.06 -5.54
CA LEU A 55 3.55 -12.75 -6.82
C LEU A 55 4.84 -12.31 -7.54
N SER A 56 5.10 -11.00 -7.57
CA SER A 56 6.33 -10.45 -8.15
C SER A 56 7.58 -11.00 -7.46
N ASP A 57 7.56 -11.06 -6.13
CA ASP A 57 8.70 -11.53 -5.35
C ASP A 57 8.91 -13.06 -5.49
N VAL A 58 7.85 -13.85 -5.62
CA VAL A 58 7.94 -15.28 -5.94
C VAL A 58 8.56 -15.51 -7.33
N LEU A 59 8.14 -14.72 -8.32
CA LEU A 59 8.71 -14.82 -9.67
C LEU A 59 10.18 -14.40 -9.70
N SER A 60 10.55 -13.35 -8.99
CA SER A 60 11.95 -12.91 -8.86
C SER A 60 12.80 -13.93 -8.10
N ALA A 61 12.28 -14.51 -7.01
CA ALA A 61 12.95 -15.57 -6.26
C ALA A 61 13.24 -16.80 -7.15
N ARG A 62 12.27 -17.18 -7.99
CA ARG A 62 12.47 -18.26 -8.97
C ARG A 62 13.56 -17.94 -10.00
N ALA A 63 13.55 -16.72 -10.54
CA ALA A 63 14.57 -16.28 -11.48
C ALA A 63 15.95 -16.28 -10.84
N GLU A 64 16.05 -15.83 -9.59
CA GLU A 64 17.29 -15.80 -8.81
C GLU A 64 17.81 -17.20 -8.49
N ALA A 65 16.93 -18.12 -8.11
CA ALA A 65 17.27 -19.52 -7.89
C ALA A 65 17.88 -20.18 -9.15
N LEU A 66 17.31 -19.87 -10.33
CA LEU A 66 17.84 -20.36 -11.61
C LEU A 66 19.19 -19.70 -11.95
N ARG A 67 19.35 -18.41 -11.66
CA ARG A 67 20.58 -17.66 -11.92
C ARG A 67 21.74 -18.12 -11.04
N LEU A 68 21.46 -18.38 -9.77
CA LEU A 68 22.46 -18.80 -8.79
C LEU A 68 22.70 -20.30 -8.78
N GLU A 69 21.81 -21.09 -9.42
CA GLU A 69 21.79 -22.57 -9.33
C GLU A 69 21.72 -23.05 -7.87
N ARG A 70 21.03 -22.29 -7.01
CA ARG A 70 20.93 -22.53 -5.58
C ARG A 70 19.47 -22.45 -5.13
N ARG A 71 19.22 -23.01 -3.94
CA ARG A 71 17.91 -22.93 -3.33
C ARG A 71 17.66 -21.49 -2.84
N VAL A 72 16.55 -20.91 -3.28
CA VAL A 72 16.02 -19.65 -2.76
C VAL A 72 14.70 -19.97 -2.07
N THR A 73 14.58 -19.54 -0.83
CA THR A 73 13.41 -19.78 0.01
C THR A 73 12.73 -18.45 0.33
N LEU A 74 11.40 -18.49 0.39
CA LEU A 74 10.57 -17.36 0.79
C LEU A 74 9.81 -17.76 2.06
N CYS A 75 9.97 -17.00 3.13
CA CYS A 75 9.28 -17.21 4.39
C CYS A 75 8.47 -15.98 4.82
N ALA A 76 7.37 -16.21 5.53
CA ALA A 76 6.64 -15.14 6.19
C ALA A 76 7.47 -14.54 7.33
N ALA A 77 7.33 -13.25 7.55
CA ALA A 77 8.01 -12.56 8.64
C ALA A 77 7.54 -13.07 10.02
N ALA A 78 8.47 -13.20 10.95
CA ALA A 78 8.13 -13.39 12.35
C ALA A 78 7.45 -12.14 12.90
N LEU A 79 6.43 -12.35 13.73
CA LEU A 79 5.77 -11.26 14.45
C LEU A 79 6.73 -10.75 15.52
N ASP A 80 7.27 -9.56 15.31
CA ASP A 80 7.85 -8.82 16.42
C ASP A 80 6.72 -8.12 17.19
N SER A 81 6.72 -8.30 18.51
CA SER A 81 5.75 -7.67 19.42
C SER A 81 5.93 -6.16 19.54
N SER A 82 6.99 -5.60 18.97
CA SER A 82 7.18 -4.16 18.87
C SER A 82 6.24 -3.60 17.79
N LEU A 83 5.38 -2.66 18.19
CA LEU A 83 4.41 -1.96 17.32
C LEU A 83 5.06 -1.07 16.25
N GLN A 84 6.35 -1.21 15.98
CA GLN A 84 7.05 -0.46 14.95
C GLN A 84 7.12 -1.27 13.66
N PRO A 85 6.94 -0.65 12.50
CA PRO A 85 7.17 -1.27 11.20
C PRO A 85 8.69 -1.44 10.99
N ALA A 86 9.29 -2.33 11.76
CA ALA A 86 10.66 -2.76 11.52
C ALA A 86 10.68 -3.72 10.33
N LEU A 87 11.78 -3.69 9.58
CA LEU A 87 12.02 -4.70 8.56
C LEU A 87 12.10 -6.08 9.23
N PRO A 88 11.44 -7.11 8.67
CA PRO A 88 11.44 -8.44 9.27
C PRO A 88 12.87 -9.00 9.31
N THR A 89 13.30 -9.41 10.48
CA THR A 89 14.67 -9.93 10.73
C THR A 89 14.71 -11.43 10.94
N ALA A 90 13.56 -12.11 10.89
CA ALA A 90 13.47 -13.55 11.06
C ALA A 90 12.25 -14.14 10.35
N CYS A 91 12.32 -15.41 10.00
CA CYS A 91 11.17 -16.19 9.54
C CYS A 91 10.24 -16.56 10.70
N ALA A 92 8.95 -16.62 10.44
CA ALA A 92 7.98 -17.16 11.38
C ALA A 92 8.24 -18.67 11.59
N SER A 93 8.43 -19.08 12.83
CA SER A 93 8.62 -20.49 13.18
C SER A 93 7.32 -21.28 13.11
N SER A 94 7.42 -22.59 12.87
CA SER A 94 6.29 -23.51 12.91
C SER A 94 5.61 -23.48 14.28
N GLY A 95 4.32 -23.07 14.31
CA GLY A 95 3.54 -22.94 15.55
C GLY A 95 3.21 -21.50 15.96
N SER A 96 3.85 -20.49 15.38
CA SER A 96 3.40 -19.11 15.47
C SER A 96 2.31 -18.85 14.42
N SER A 97 1.41 -17.92 14.68
CA SER A 97 0.46 -17.47 13.65
C SER A 97 1.24 -16.80 12.52
N VAL A 98 1.34 -17.50 11.40
CA VAL A 98 2.05 -17.00 10.21
C VAL A 98 1.30 -15.82 9.62
N ALA A 99 1.92 -14.67 9.62
CA ALA A 99 1.29 -13.42 9.21
C ALA A 99 1.91 -12.85 7.93
N TRP A 100 1.58 -13.44 6.79
CA TRP A 100 2.01 -12.97 5.47
C TRP A 100 1.68 -11.49 5.19
N HIS A 101 0.62 -10.98 5.85
CA HIS A 101 0.23 -9.58 5.73
C HIS A 101 1.19 -8.60 6.43
N GLN A 102 2.13 -9.09 7.22
CA GLN A 102 3.13 -8.26 7.91
C GLN A 102 4.44 -8.13 7.12
N GLY A 103 4.67 -9.04 6.20
CA GLY A 103 5.84 -9.04 5.33
C GLY A 103 6.43 -10.43 5.15
N TRP A 104 7.50 -10.48 4.39
CA TRP A 104 8.23 -11.71 4.07
C TRP A 104 9.70 -11.43 3.76
N LEU A 105 10.49 -12.50 3.82
CA LEU A 105 11.89 -12.53 3.46
C LEU A 105 12.09 -13.47 2.28
N VAL A 106 13.00 -13.11 1.38
CA VAL A 106 13.50 -13.97 0.31
C VAL A 106 15.01 -14.08 0.48
N PHE A 107 15.53 -15.29 0.60
CA PHE A 107 16.93 -15.54 0.92
C PHE A 107 17.45 -16.81 0.25
N GLU A 108 18.78 -16.91 0.16
CA GLU A 108 19.46 -18.13 -0.28
C GLU A 108 19.53 -19.12 0.89
N ASP A 109 18.80 -20.21 0.78
CA ASP A 109 18.69 -21.25 1.80
C ASP A 109 19.78 -22.31 1.56
N ALA A 110 20.95 -22.08 2.11
CA ALA A 110 22.13 -22.93 1.87
C ALA A 110 22.04 -24.29 2.57
N ASN A 111 21.42 -24.34 3.75
CA ASN A 111 21.28 -25.55 4.55
C ASN A 111 19.96 -26.30 4.32
N SER A 112 19.05 -25.72 3.51
CA SER A 112 17.75 -26.31 3.14
C SER A 112 16.80 -26.55 4.32
N ASN A 113 16.87 -25.69 5.35
CA ASN A 113 16.00 -25.81 6.52
C ASN A 113 14.69 -24.98 6.40
N GLY A 114 14.59 -24.08 5.39
CA GLY A 114 13.43 -23.23 5.16
C GLY A 114 13.32 -22.03 6.11
N LEU A 115 14.33 -21.78 6.92
CA LEU A 115 14.43 -20.66 7.84
C LEU A 115 15.66 -19.83 7.47
N TRP A 116 15.55 -18.53 7.61
CA TRP A 116 16.70 -17.66 7.38
C TRP A 116 17.63 -17.68 8.59
N ASP A 117 18.89 -18.03 8.34
CA ASP A 117 19.94 -18.12 9.34
C ASP A 117 20.99 -17.00 9.16
N GLU A 118 21.66 -16.65 10.25
CA GLU A 118 22.71 -15.65 10.24
C GLU A 118 23.89 -16.13 9.37
N GLY A 119 24.17 -15.37 8.31
CA GLY A 119 25.19 -15.72 7.31
C GLY A 119 24.64 -16.15 5.96
N GLU A 120 23.34 -16.40 5.83
CA GLU A 120 22.70 -16.65 4.55
C GLU A 120 22.39 -15.33 3.83
N PRO A 121 22.68 -15.22 2.50
CA PRO A 121 22.41 -14.02 1.75
C PRO A 121 20.91 -13.69 1.68
N LEU A 122 20.53 -12.54 2.24
CA LEU A 122 19.20 -11.99 2.11
C LEU A 122 19.08 -11.32 0.74
N LEU A 123 18.19 -11.81 -0.11
CA LEU A 123 17.98 -11.30 -1.47
C LEU A 123 16.94 -10.19 -1.50
N GLN A 124 15.86 -10.36 -0.75
CA GLN A 124 14.79 -9.40 -0.69
C GLN A 124 14.07 -9.44 0.67
N GLN A 125 13.64 -8.28 1.11
CA GLN A 125 12.95 -8.10 2.38
C GLN A 125 11.80 -7.13 2.17
N ARG A 126 10.61 -7.50 2.61
CA ARG A 126 9.43 -6.65 2.49
C ARG A 126 8.69 -6.60 3.82
N SER A 127 8.40 -5.38 4.24
CA SER A 127 7.50 -5.09 5.35
C SER A 127 6.23 -4.43 4.81
N ARG A 128 5.19 -4.43 5.61
CA ARG A 128 3.94 -3.71 5.33
C ARG A 128 4.15 -2.21 5.39
#